data_a219940619867bee767053c13b029548
#
_entry.id   a219940619867bee767053c13b029548
#
_cell.length_a   1.000
_cell.length_b   1.000
_cell.length_c   1.000
_cell.angle_alpha   90.00
_cell.angle_beta   90.00
_cell.angle_gamma   90.00
#
_symmetry.space_group_name_H-M   'P 1'
#
loop_
_entity.id
_entity.type
_entity.pdbx_description
1 polymer ?
#
loop_
_entity_poly.entity_id
_entity_poly.type
_entity_poly.pdbx_seq_one_letter_code
_entity_poly.pdbx_strand_id
1 'polypeptide(L)'
;VGIHLYDLSRFFMGESLSVYTVSQNTNKKFKGETAFTSLLRNKNKSISIVEASISSIRHPDRFAQTLVNLEFENGSLDLDYNYNISLHFNNKIKKFNASPRKYSWISKPWDQIQESVINTHKHFIEYLIEKKEHHTSGKDNIKSLSLVFNSYKSSKLRKEIKSNE
;
A
#
# COMPACT_ATOMS: atom_id res chain seq x y z
N VAL A 1 9.01 -3.56 1.99
CA VAL A 1 8.17 -2.49 1.37
C VAL A 1 6.89 -3.09 0.80
N GLY A 2 6.94 -4.16 0.01
CA GLY A 2 5.78 -4.73 -0.69
C GLY A 2 4.57 -5.07 0.20
N ILE A 3 4.80 -5.58 1.41
CA ILE A 3 3.70 -5.94 2.33
C ILE A 3 2.78 -4.74 2.64
N HIS A 4 3.32 -3.53 2.78
CA HIS A 4 2.52 -2.32 3.04
C HIS A 4 1.64 -1.94 1.86
N LEU A 5 2.08 -2.23 0.63
CA LEU A 5 1.28 -1.95 -0.57
C LEU A 5 0.13 -2.96 -0.71
N TYR A 6 0.35 -4.23 -0.36
CA TYR A 6 -0.73 -5.22 -0.29
C TYR A 6 -1.73 -4.88 0.79
N ASP A 7 -1.24 -4.43 1.95
CA ASP A 7 -2.09 -3.97 3.05
C ASP A 7 -2.94 -2.77 2.65
N LEU A 8 -2.33 -1.79 1.97
CA LEU A 8 -3.02 -0.62 1.44
C LEU A 8 -4.09 -1.02 0.39
N SER A 9 -3.77 -1.98 -0.50
CA SER A 9 -4.75 -2.52 -1.44
C SER A 9 -5.93 -3.18 -0.73
N ARG A 10 -5.69 -3.97 0.33
CA ARG A 10 -6.74 -4.57 1.15
C ARG A 10 -7.58 -3.50 1.86
N PHE A 11 -6.95 -2.45 2.35
CA PHE A 11 -7.63 -1.33 3.00
C PHE A 11 -8.67 -0.66 2.09
N PHE A 12 -8.32 -0.41 0.83
CA PHE A 12 -9.21 0.25 -0.12
C PHE A 12 -10.21 -0.70 -0.78
N MET A 13 -9.76 -1.90 -1.16
CA MET A 13 -10.50 -2.80 -2.06
C MET A 13 -11.02 -4.06 -1.37
N GLY A 14 -10.70 -4.25 -0.08
CA GLY A 14 -11.06 -5.45 0.66
C GLY A 14 -10.19 -6.66 0.34
N GLU A 15 -10.65 -7.84 0.73
CA GLU A 15 -9.88 -9.09 0.63
C GLU A 15 -9.75 -9.58 -0.81
N SER A 16 -8.56 -10.09 -1.15
CA SER A 16 -8.26 -10.60 -2.49
C SER A 16 -8.55 -12.10 -2.59
N LEU A 17 -9.21 -12.51 -3.67
CA LEU A 17 -9.47 -13.92 -4.02
C LEU A 17 -8.25 -14.58 -4.63
N SER A 18 -7.43 -13.83 -5.35
CA SER A 18 -6.26 -14.37 -6.05
C SER A 18 -5.25 -13.30 -6.38
N VAL A 19 -4.04 -13.73 -6.65
CA VAL A 19 -2.92 -12.87 -7.07
C VAL A 19 -2.14 -13.52 -8.21
N TYR A 20 -1.80 -12.69 -9.20
CA TYR A 20 -0.80 -12.99 -10.22
C TYR A 20 0.33 -11.99 -10.15
N THR A 21 1.56 -12.46 -9.99
CA THR A 21 2.74 -11.60 -9.78
C THR A 21 3.84 -11.91 -10.78
N VAL A 22 4.43 -10.85 -11.30
CA VAL A 22 5.70 -10.88 -12.01
C VAL A 22 6.71 -10.08 -11.19
N SER A 23 7.84 -10.69 -10.90
CA SER A 23 8.95 -10.03 -10.17
C SER A 23 10.25 -10.18 -10.92
N GLN A 24 11.17 -9.24 -10.70
CA GLN A 24 12.50 -9.27 -11.29
C GLN A 24 13.54 -8.78 -10.29
N ASN A 25 14.77 -9.25 -10.48
CA ASN A 25 15.95 -8.73 -9.79
C ASN A 25 16.90 -8.14 -10.83
N THR A 26 16.98 -6.80 -10.86
CA THR A 26 17.88 -6.05 -11.75
C THR A 26 19.22 -5.73 -11.10
N ASN A 27 19.38 -6.04 -9.81
CA ASN A 27 20.61 -5.75 -9.06
C ASN A 27 21.04 -6.96 -8.22
N LYS A 28 22.04 -7.68 -8.69
CA LYS A 28 22.58 -8.91 -8.06
C LYS A 28 23.13 -8.72 -6.65
N LYS A 29 23.31 -7.48 -6.17
CA LYS A 29 23.69 -7.22 -4.78
C LYS A 29 22.57 -7.57 -3.79
N PHE A 30 21.33 -7.62 -4.26
CA PHE A 30 20.17 -8.02 -3.45
C PHE A 30 19.79 -9.47 -3.71
N LYS A 31 19.47 -10.21 -2.66
CA LYS A 31 18.99 -11.60 -2.77
C LYS A 31 17.53 -11.71 -3.22
N GLY A 32 16.73 -10.69 -2.95
CA GLY A 32 15.29 -10.62 -3.31
C GLY A 32 15.05 -9.87 -4.60
N GLU A 33 13.78 -9.72 -4.93
CA GLU A 33 13.32 -8.90 -6.04
C GLU A 33 13.65 -7.41 -5.82
N THR A 34 13.93 -6.72 -6.90
CA THR A 34 14.11 -5.26 -6.93
C THR A 34 12.91 -4.53 -7.50
N ALA A 35 12.03 -5.24 -8.20
CA ALA A 35 10.76 -4.75 -8.70
C ALA A 35 9.75 -5.89 -8.82
N PHE A 36 8.48 -5.55 -8.66
CA PHE A 36 7.38 -6.47 -8.93
C PHE A 36 6.12 -5.70 -9.37
N THR A 37 5.26 -6.40 -10.09
CA THR A 37 3.89 -6.02 -10.42
C THR A 37 2.98 -7.19 -10.08
N SER A 38 1.92 -6.91 -9.33
CA SER A 38 0.91 -7.91 -8.95
C SER A 38 -0.47 -7.45 -9.37
N LEU A 39 -1.21 -8.35 -10.01
CA LEU A 39 -2.64 -8.21 -10.30
C LEU A 39 -3.42 -8.98 -9.24
N LEU A 40 -4.32 -8.32 -8.53
CA LEU A 40 -5.21 -8.89 -7.52
C LEU A 40 -6.64 -8.90 -8.04
N ARG A 41 -7.36 -10.00 -7.84
CA ARG A 41 -8.82 -10.08 -7.98
C ARG A 41 -9.44 -10.03 -6.60
N ASN A 42 -10.27 -9.05 -6.33
CA ASN A 42 -10.85 -8.84 -5.01
C ASN A 42 -12.24 -9.47 -4.87
N LYS A 43 -12.66 -9.76 -3.63
CA LYS A 43 -13.98 -10.36 -3.33
C LYS A 43 -15.15 -9.52 -3.82
N ASN A 44 -15.02 -8.20 -3.83
CA ASN A 44 -16.00 -7.25 -4.35
C ASN A 44 -16.00 -7.11 -5.88
N LYS A 45 -15.31 -8.01 -6.60
CA LYS A 45 -15.14 -8.05 -8.07
C LYS A 45 -14.25 -6.94 -8.64
N SER A 46 -13.68 -6.07 -7.82
CA SER A 46 -12.70 -5.09 -8.27
C SER A 46 -11.34 -5.75 -8.59
N ILE A 47 -10.50 -5.01 -9.28
CA ILE A 47 -9.14 -5.40 -9.64
C ILE A 47 -8.19 -4.38 -9.02
N SER A 48 -7.10 -4.86 -8.45
CA SER A 48 -6.01 -3.99 -7.97
C SER A 48 -4.71 -4.34 -8.70
N ILE A 49 -3.95 -3.31 -9.04
CA ILE A 49 -2.57 -3.43 -9.50
C ILE A 49 -1.68 -2.88 -8.39
N VAL A 50 -0.76 -3.70 -7.93
CA VAL A 50 0.20 -3.35 -6.89
C VAL A 50 1.60 -3.42 -7.48
N GLU A 51 2.31 -2.30 -7.48
CA GLU A 51 3.64 -2.20 -8.05
C GLU A 51 4.65 -1.63 -7.05
N ALA A 52 5.86 -2.15 -7.06
CA ALA A 52 6.98 -1.56 -6.34
C ALA A 52 8.27 -1.74 -7.13
N SER A 53 9.14 -0.73 -7.06
CA SER A 53 10.49 -0.80 -7.59
C SER A 53 11.44 0.01 -6.71
N ILE A 54 12.57 -0.61 -6.33
CA ILE A 54 13.70 0.07 -5.69
C ILE A 54 14.74 0.52 -6.72
N SER A 55 14.53 0.19 -7.98
CA SER A 55 15.44 0.52 -9.08
C SER A 55 15.03 1.81 -9.82
N SER A 56 13.90 2.40 -9.47
CA SER A 56 13.47 3.67 -10.05
C SER A 56 14.36 4.81 -9.54
N ILE A 57 14.93 5.57 -10.47
CA ILE A 57 15.65 6.80 -10.17
C ILE A 57 14.69 7.96 -10.42
N ARG A 58 14.36 8.71 -9.38
CA ARG A 58 13.50 9.88 -9.46
C ARG A 58 14.15 11.07 -8.77
N HIS A 59 13.97 12.25 -9.32
CA HIS A 59 14.46 13.50 -8.73
C HIS A 59 13.30 14.49 -8.51
N PRO A 60 13.23 15.15 -7.33
CA PRO A 60 14.05 14.84 -6.15
C PRO A 60 13.71 13.46 -5.59
N ASP A 61 14.72 12.76 -5.06
CA ASP A 61 14.51 11.51 -4.33
C ASP A 61 13.73 11.83 -3.03
N ARG A 62 12.56 11.24 -2.90
CA ARG A 62 11.68 11.46 -1.75
C ARG A 62 11.43 10.14 -1.05
N PHE A 63 11.64 10.13 0.24
CA PHE A 63 11.30 8.99 1.08
C PHE A 63 9.78 8.76 1.10
N ALA A 64 9.39 7.49 1.06
CA ALA A 64 7.99 7.04 1.07
C ALA A 64 7.15 7.56 -0.12
N GLN A 65 7.66 7.43 -1.35
CA GLN A 65 6.90 7.75 -2.56
C GLN A 65 5.81 6.70 -2.79
N THR A 66 4.62 6.96 -2.31
CA THR A 66 3.45 6.14 -2.61
C THR A 66 2.51 6.93 -3.52
N LEU A 67 2.14 6.31 -4.63
CA LEU A 67 1.14 6.81 -5.56
C LEU A 67 -0.08 5.92 -5.44
N VAL A 68 -1.27 6.52 -5.47
CA VAL A 68 -2.53 5.78 -5.44
C VAL A 68 -3.43 6.36 -6.51
N ASN A 69 -4.00 5.49 -7.32
CA ASN A 69 -5.10 5.81 -8.22
C ASN A 69 -6.25 4.86 -7.89
N LEU A 70 -7.44 5.40 -7.67
CA LEU A 70 -8.66 4.64 -7.41
C LEU A 70 -9.73 5.07 -8.40
N GLU A 71 -10.33 4.11 -9.07
CA GLU A 71 -11.43 4.30 -10.00
C GLU A 71 -12.73 3.74 -9.42
N PHE A 72 -13.79 4.51 -9.53
CA PHE A 72 -15.14 4.19 -9.05
C PHE A 72 -16.16 4.43 -10.16
N GLU A 73 -17.37 3.93 -10.01
CA GLU A 73 -18.44 4.13 -10.99
C GLU A 73 -18.72 5.61 -11.31
N ASN A 74 -18.57 6.51 -10.34
CA ASN A 74 -18.95 7.92 -10.47
C ASN A 74 -17.76 8.89 -10.32
N GLY A 75 -16.54 8.39 -10.39
CA GLY A 75 -15.38 9.26 -10.26
C GLY A 75 -14.07 8.52 -10.02
N SER A 76 -13.01 9.28 -9.80
CA SER A 76 -11.69 8.74 -9.46
C SER A 76 -10.99 9.57 -8.42
N LEU A 77 -9.99 8.99 -7.78
CA LEU A 77 -9.13 9.65 -6.81
C LEU A 77 -7.68 9.36 -7.15
N ASP A 78 -6.87 10.41 -7.18
CA ASP A 78 -5.42 10.32 -7.34
C ASP A 78 -4.71 10.88 -6.11
N LEU A 79 -3.71 10.16 -5.62
CA LEU A 79 -2.73 10.64 -4.65
C LEU A 79 -1.37 10.70 -5.32
N ASP A 80 -0.78 11.89 -5.37
CA ASP A 80 0.57 12.09 -5.88
C ASP A 80 1.65 12.04 -4.77
N TYR A 81 2.92 12.04 -5.18
CA TYR A 81 4.07 11.98 -4.27
C TYR A 81 4.29 13.28 -3.45
N ASN A 82 3.54 14.35 -3.71
CA ASN A 82 3.51 15.56 -2.90
C ASN A 82 2.35 15.58 -1.90
N TYR A 83 1.68 14.44 -1.71
CA TYR A 83 0.48 14.30 -0.91
C TYR A 83 -0.72 15.13 -1.41
N ASN A 84 -0.72 15.53 -2.69
CA ASN A 84 -1.91 16.13 -3.27
C ASN A 84 -2.90 15.03 -3.63
N ILE A 85 -4.12 15.19 -3.15
CA ILE A 85 -5.24 14.34 -3.51
C ILE A 85 -6.10 15.13 -4.50
N SER A 86 -6.39 14.50 -5.64
CA SER A 86 -7.33 15.00 -6.63
C SER A 86 -8.54 14.07 -6.69
N LEU A 87 -9.71 14.57 -6.37
CA LEU A 87 -10.97 13.84 -6.45
C LEU A 87 -11.75 14.37 -7.66
N HIS A 88 -12.03 13.48 -8.60
CA HIS A 88 -12.76 13.75 -9.84
C HIS A 88 -14.16 13.16 -9.75
N PHE A 89 -15.19 13.98 -9.78
CA PHE A 89 -16.59 13.56 -9.78
C PHE A 89 -17.51 14.65 -10.35
N ASN A 90 -18.59 14.27 -10.99
CA ASN A 90 -19.61 15.17 -11.54
C ASN A 90 -19.01 16.30 -12.39
N ASN A 91 -18.08 15.99 -13.27
CA ASN A 91 -17.32 16.96 -14.11
C ASN A 91 -16.60 18.06 -13.32
N LYS A 92 -16.29 17.81 -12.06
CA LYS A 92 -15.53 18.72 -11.17
C LYS A 92 -14.30 18.03 -10.60
N ILE A 93 -13.31 18.84 -10.30
CA ILE A 93 -12.10 18.40 -9.60
C ILE A 93 -12.04 19.12 -8.26
N LYS A 94 -11.95 18.33 -7.18
CA LYS A 94 -11.65 18.85 -5.85
C LYS A 94 -10.23 18.45 -5.49
N LYS A 95 -9.39 19.43 -5.14
CA LYS A 95 -7.99 19.20 -4.75
C LYS A 95 -7.75 19.61 -3.32
N PHE A 96 -6.95 18.83 -2.60
CA PHE A 96 -6.47 19.16 -1.26
C PHE A 96 -5.11 18.49 -1.02
N ASN A 97 -4.33 19.03 -0.10
CA ASN A 97 -3.04 18.49 0.26
C ASN A 97 -3.15 17.76 1.60
N ALA A 98 -2.74 16.50 1.62
CA ALA A 98 -2.75 15.62 2.78
C ALA A 98 -1.34 15.43 3.38
N SER A 99 -0.46 16.42 3.24
CA SER A 99 0.88 16.36 3.82
C SER A 99 0.82 16.11 5.32
N PRO A 100 1.63 15.19 5.85
CA PRO A 100 1.67 14.91 7.26
C PRO A 100 2.16 16.12 8.06
N ARG A 101 1.70 16.21 9.29
CA ARG A 101 2.17 17.22 10.23
C ARG A 101 3.65 17.01 10.51
N LYS A 102 4.43 18.09 10.42
CA LYS A 102 5.85 18.09 10.77
C LYS A 102 6.05 18.47 12.24
N TYR A 103 6.96 17.77 12.89
CA TYR A 103 7.32 17.99 14.28
C TYR A 103 8.76 18.49 14.35
N SER A 104 9.01 19.58 15.09
CA SER A 104 10.32 20.23 15.17
C SER A 104 11.44 19.38 15.79
N TRP A 105 11.07 18.36 16.57
CA TRP A 105 12.00 17.46 17.27
C TRP A 105 12.43 16.26 16.42
N ILE A 106 11.96 16.15 15.15
CA ILE A 106 12.26 15.01 14.28
C ILE A 106 13.16 15.47 13.12
N SER A 107 14.22 14.70 12.89
CA SER A 107 15.11 14.90 11.76
C SER A 107 14.55 14.32 10.45
N LYS A 108 14.96 14.90 9.33
CA LYS A 108 14.70 14.33 8.00
C LYS A 108 15.47 13.02 7.81
N PRO A 109 14.91 12.07 7.05
CA PRO A 109 13.63 12.09 6.33
C PRO A 109 12.42 11.62 7.17
N TRP A 110 12.62 11.31 8.45
CA TRP A 110 11.62 10.71 9.33
C TRP A 110 10.45 11.64 9.68
N ASP A 111 10.64 12.95 9.48
CA ASP A 111 9.60 13.97 9.66
C ASP A 111 8.34 13.71 8.82
N GLN A 112 8.46 12.95 7.74
CA GLN A 112 7.34 12.66 6.85
C GLN A 112 6.48 11.47 7.27
N ILE A 113 6.99 10.60 8.14
CA ILE A 113 6.27 9.40 8.58
C ILE A 113 5.84 9.46 10.05
N GLN A 114 6.35 10.43 10.81
CA GLN A 114 6.16 10.46 12.27
C GLN A 114 4.70 10.61 12.67
N GLU A 115 3.90 11.33 11.91
CA GLU A 115 2.47 11.47 12.21
C GLU A 115 1.75 10.11 12.13
N SER A 116 2.10 9.27 11.16
CA SER A 116 1.53 7.92 11.06
C SER A 116 1.95 7.04 12.24
N VAL A 117 3.19 7.17 12.70
CA VAL A 117 3.69 6.47 13.90
C VAL A 117 2.90 6.89 15.14
N ILE A 118 2.71 8.21 15.34
CA ILE A 118 1.93 8.74 16.46
C ILE A 118 0.48 8.23 16.41
N ASN A 119 -0.14 8.27 15.23
CA ASN A 119 -1.52 7.82 15.05
C ASN A 119 -1.67 6.31 15.29
N THR A 120 -0.71 5.51 14.86
CA THR A 120 -0.69 4.07 15.14
C THR A 120 -0.61 3.79 16.64
N HIS A 121 0.25 4.50 17.37
CA HIS A 121 0.35 4.33 18.84
C HIS A 121 -0.93 4.79 19.56
N LYS A 122 -1.51 5.92 19.16
CA LYS A 122 -2.80 6.38 19.71
C LYS A 122 -3.89 5.33 19.52
N HIS A 123 -4.03 4.85 18.29
CA HIS A 123 -5.01 3.83 17.95
C HIS A 123 -4.79 2.52 18.74
N PHE A 124 -3.53 2.12 18.98
CA PHE A 124 -3.22 0.98 19.82
C PHE A 124 -3.63 1.19 21.28
N ILE A 125 -3.40 2.38 21.84
CA ILE A 125 -3.81 2.73 23.21
C ILE A 125 -5.34 2.74 23.31
N GLU A 126 -6.04 3.33 22.36
CA GLU A 126 -7.50 3.34 22.28
C GLU A 126 -8.07 1.91 22.26
N TYR A 127 -7.44 1.02 21.48
CA TYR A 127 -7.81 -0.40 21.48
C TYR A 127 -7.68 -1.04 22.86
N LEU A 128 -6.57 -0.80 23.56
CA LEU A 128 -6.37 -1.36 24.92
C LEU A 128 -7.42 -0.87 25.92
N ILE A 129 -7.83 0.40 25.81
CA ILE A 129 -8.81 1.02 26.69
C ILE A 129 -10.23 0.52 26.36
N GLU A 130 -10.60 0.56 25.08
CA GLU A 130 -11.95 0.27 24.61
C GLU A 130 -12.20 -1.21 24.30
N LYS A 131 -11.14 -2.05 24.33
CA LYS A 131 -11.17 -3.48 23.95
C LYS A 131 -11.75 -3.75 22.55
N LYS A 132 -11.55 -2.81 21.63
CA LYS A 132 -11.94 -2.96 20.23
C LYS A 132 -10.84 -3.67 19.42
N GLU A 133 -11.24 -4.39 18.37
CA GLU A 133 -10.25 -5.04 17.49
C GLU A 133 -9.42 -4.00 16.74
N HIS A 134 -8.11 -4.16 16.75
CA HIS A 134 -7.15 -3.23 16.16
C HIS A 134 -6.92 -3.56 14.67
N HIS A 135 -6.97 -2.55 13.80
CA HIS A 135 -6.76 -2.74 12.34
C HIS A 135 -5.35 -3.25 12.00
N THR A 136 -4.37 -3.03 12.88
CA THR A 136 -3.00 -3.54 12.72
C THR A 136 -2.74 -4.75 13.61
N SER A 137 -3.78 -5.52 13.94
CA SER A 137 -3.65 -6.74 14.73
C SER A 137 -2.87 -7.82 13.96
N GLY A 138 -2.21 -8.72 14.70
CA GLY A 138 -1.55 -9.88 14.09
C GLY A 138 -2.51 -10.73 13.27
N LYS A 139 -3.77 -10.86 13.70
CA LYS A 139 -4.82 -11.57 13.00
C LYS A 139 -5.15 -10.95 11.63
N ASP A 140 -5.19 -9.62 11.55
CA ASP A 140 -5.40 -8.95 10.27
C ASP A 140 -4.15 -8.97 9.40
N ASN A 141 -2.98 -8.73 9.99
CA ASN A 141 -1.71 -8.67 9.26
C ASN A 141 -1.30 -10.00 8.61
N ILE A 142 -1.72 -11.15 9.18
CA ILE A 142 -1.54 -12.47 8.55
C ILE A 142 -2.12 -12.51 7.14
N LYS A 143 -3.21 -11.82 6.87
CA LYS A 143 -3.83 -11.77 5.54
C LYS A 143 -2.93 -11.02 4.53
N SER A 144 -2.35 -9.89 4.92
CA SER A 144 -1.38 -9.16 4.09
C SER A 144 -0.11 -10.01 3.86
N LEU A 145 0.37 -10.68 4.89
CA LEU A 145 1.52 -11.59 4.79
C LEU A 145 1.23 -12.79 3.87
N SER A 146 0.03 -13.35 3.92
CA SER A 146 -0.41 -14.43 3.03
C SER A 146 -0.37 -13.98 1.56
N LEU A 147 -0.80 -12.75 1.25
CA LEU A 147 -0.68 -12.19 -0.10
C LEU A 147 0.77 -12.09 -0.56
N VAL A 148 1.69 -11.71 0.32
CA VAL A 148 3.13 -11.69 0.00
C VAL A 148 3.63 -13.08 -0.38
N PHE A 149 3.34 -14.11 0.42
CA PHE A 149 3.76 -15.48 0.10
C PHE A 149 3.11 -16.01 -1.16
N ASN A 150 1.83 -15.74 -1.38
CA ASN A 150 1.13 -16.09 -2.61
C ASN A 150 1.73 -15.39 -3.83
N SER A 151 2.18 -14.15 -3.69
CA SER A 151 2.87 -13.40 -4.74
C SER A 151 4.21 -14.02 -5.11
N TYR A 152 5.01 -14.40 -4.13
CA TYR A 152 6.25 -15.16 -4.39
C TYR A 152 5.96 -16.50 -5.09
N LYS A 153 4.96 -17.23 -4.62
CA LYS A 153 4.53 -18.49 -5.24
C LYS A 153 4.06 -18.27 -6.68
N SER A 154 3.27 -17.21 -6.91
CA SER A 154 2.79 -16.83 -8.25
C SER A 154 3.94 -16.51 -9.19
N SER A 155 4.86 -15.66 -8.78
CA SER A 155 6.03 -15.30 -9.58
C SER A 155 6.91 -16.50 -9.93
N LYS A 156 7.15 -17.40 -8.95
CA LYS A 156 7.93 -18.62 -9.16
C LYS A 156 7.24 -19.61 -10.11
N LEU A 157 5.93 -19.79 -9.96
CA LEU A 157 5.15 -20.77 -10.74
C LEU A 157 4.61 -20.17 -12.04
N ARG A 158 4.73 -18.87 -12.25
CA ARG A 158 4.19 -18.12 -13.40
C ARG A 158 2.70 -18.36 -13.63
N LYS A 159 1.94 -18.40 -12.55
CA LYS A 159 0.49 -18.59 -12.59
C LYS A 159 -0.22 -17.86 -11.47
N GLU A 160 -1.53 -17.65 -11.65
CA GLU A 160 -2.42 -17.13 -10.63
C GLU A 160 -2.48 -18.08 -9.42
N ILE A 161 -2.39 -17.53 -8.21
CA ILE A 161 -2.53 -18.24 -6.95
C ILE A 161 -3.79 -17.75 -6.26
N LYS A 162 -4.69 -18.66 -5.94
CA LYS A 162 -5.88 -18.36 -5.13
C LYS A 162 -5.47 -18.13 -3.68
N SER A 163 -6.08 -17.10 -3.07
CA SER A 163 -5.99 -16.91 -1.63
C SER A 163 -6.78 -18.02 -0.94
N ASN A 164 -6.16 -18.72 -0.01
CA ASN A 164 -6.89 -19.66 0.84
C ASN A 164 -7.78 -18.83 1.78
N GLU A 165 -9.01 -19.25 1.95
CA GLU A 165 -9.96 -18.68 2.91
C GLU A 165 -9.49 -18.87 4.34
#